data_6c7ffdfd7dcde24eeea29fe1b0cc7360
#
_entry.id   6c7ffdfd7dcde24eeea29fe1b0cc7360
#
_cell.length_a   1.000
_cell.length_b   1.000
_cell.length_c   1.000
_cell.angle_alpha   90.00
_cell.angle_beta   90.00
_cell.angle_gamma   90.00
#
_symmetry.space_group_name_H-M   'P 1'
#
loop_
_entity.id
_entity.type
_entity.pdbx_description
1 polymer ?
#
loop_
_entity_poly.entity_id
_entity_poly.type
_entity_poly.pdbx_seq_one_letter_code
_entity_poly.pdbx_strand_id
1 'polypeptide(L)'
;MISVVIRTLNEVKSLDRLLRILSYQSIKHEVIVVDSGSTDGTIEVVKKYNTILTTCIPFTYGKALNVGINISKYNHICFLSAHCFPINDNYLRTLFLNFNNDTVAGAYSKQLPIEESNFVDKRNLYAIFRDEKISQTKDPFFNNASSMIRKDLWKKHKFDESIEAWEDIKWAKQIQSEGYKIIYEPDTAVHHYHIEDPSKTLDRYKKEYAALEKIYNE
;
A
#
# COMPACT_ATOMS: atom_id res chain seq x y z
N MET A 1 9.24 15.01 5.18
CA MET A 1 7.77 15.10 5.07
C MET A 1 7.29 14.08 4.05
N ILE A 2 6.12 13.48 4.28
CA ILE A 2 5.58 12.32 3.55
C ILE A 2 4.17 12.63 3.10
N SER A 3 3.76 12.15 1.92
CA SER A 3 2.35 12.10 1.51
C SER A 3 1.85 10.67 1.70
N VAL A 4 0.78 10.50 2.47
CA VAL A 4 0.12 9.19 2.66
C VAL A 4 -1.07 9.12 1.71
N VAL A 5 -1.09 8.12 0.82
CA VAL A 5 -2.17 7.87 -0.13
C VAL A 5 -2.94 6.63 0.32
N ILE A 6 -4.22 6.80 0.57
CA ILE A 6 -5.12 5.74 1.05
C ILE A 6 -6.16 5.47 -0.03
N ARG A 7 -6.28 4.23 -0.47
CA ARG A 7 -7.38 3.77 -1.33
C ARG A 7 -8.52 3.26 -0.47
N THR A 8 -9.75 3.58 -0.84
CA THR A 8 -10.93 3.14 -0.10
C THR A 8 -12.16 2.92 -0.99
N LEU A 9 -13.01 1.97 -0.59
CA LEU A 9 -14.35 1.72 -1.14
C LEU A 9 -15.22 1.06 -0.06
N ASN A 10 -16.21 1.79 0.45
CA ASN A 10 -17.15 1.29 1.48
C ASN A 10 -16.45 0.73 2.73
N GLU A 11 -15.56 1.53 3.31
CA GLU A 11 -14.74 1.15 4.46
C GLU A 11 -14.85 2.15 5.62
N VAL A 12 -16.05 2.66 5.89
CA VAL A 12 -16.31 3.72 6.88
C VAL A 12 -15.63 3.49 8.23
N LYS A 13 -15.73 2.28 8.81
CA LYS A 13 -15.16 1.97 10.13
C LYS A 13 -13.64 1.82 10.10
N SER A 14 -13.12 1.14 9.08
CA SER A 14 -11.69 0.92 8.90
C SER A 14 -10.97 2.24 8.63
N LEU A 15 -11.52 3.05 7.74
CA LEU A 15 -10.92 4.33 7.39
C LEU A 15 -10.92 5.31 8.58
N ASP A 16 -11.99 5.39 9.38
CA ASP A 16 -12.01 6.22 10.59
C ASP A 16 -10.90 5.81 11.57
N ARG A 17 -10.76 4.50 11.80
CA ARG A 17 -9.68 3.97 12.64
C ARG A 17 -8.30 4.31 12.09
N LEU A 18 -8.08 4.13 10.78
CA LEU A 18 -6.79 4.42 10.16
C LEU A 18 -6.43 5.90 10.23
N LEU A 19 -7.36 6.80 9.91
CA LEU A 19 -7.14 8.24 9.96
C LEU A 19 -6.81 8.71 11.37
N ARG A 20 -7.46 8.14 12.39
CA ARG A 20 -7.12 8.38 13.80
C ARG A 20 -5.71 7.91 14.14
N ILE A 21 -5.29 6.71 13.71
CA ILE A 21 -3.93 6.20 13.93
C ILE A 21 -2.89 7.12 13.24
N LEU A 22 -3.19 7.58 12.03
CA LEU A 22 -2.28 8.47 11.30
C LEU A 22 -2.12 9.82 11.99
N SER A 23 -3.13 10.35 12.67
CA SER A 23 -3.02 11.62 13.40
C SER A 23 -2.00 11.61 14.55
N TYR A 24 -1.59 10.42 15.02
CA TYR A 24 -0.56 10.25 16.07
C TYR A 24 0.83 9.92 15.53
N GLN A 25 1.02 9.84 14.21
CA GLN A 25 2.34 9.50 13.66
C GLN A 25 3.38 10.58 13.95
N SER A 26 4.57 10.14 14.37
CA SER A 26 5.65 11.01 14.89
C SER A 26 6.33 11.88 13.83
N ILE A 27 6.08 11.65 12.53
CA ILE A 27 6.64 12.42 11.43
C ILE A 27 5.56 13.26 10.72
N LYS A 28 5.89 14.49 10.34
CA LYS A 28 4.98 15.38 9.62
C LYS A 28 4.60 14.80 8.24
N HIS A 29 3.31 14.72 7.97
CA HIS A 29 2.76 14.15 6.74
C HIS A 29 1.46 14.87 6.33
N GLU A 30 1.05 14.66 5.09
CA GLU A 30 -0.30 14.92 4.61
C GLU A 30 -1.00 13.59 4.30
N VAL A 31 -2.33 13.58 4.32
CA VAL A 31 -3.13 12.40 3.98
C VAL A 31 -4.02 12.70 2.79
N ILE A 32 -3.99 11.82 1.80
CA ILE A 32 -4.79 11.87 0.58
C ILE A 32 -5.63 10.60 0.54
N VAL A 33 -6.94 10.75 0.53
CA VAL A 33 -7.88 9.63 0.39
C VAL A 33 -8.41 9.61 -1.03
N VAL A 34 -8.23 8.46 -1.69
CA VAL A 34 -8.74 8.20 -3.04
C VAL A 34 -9.93 7.26 -2.92
N ASP A 35 -11.12 7.82 -3.04
CA ASP A 35 -12.38 7.10 -2.95
C ASP A 35 -12.83 6.55 -4.30
N SER A 36 -13.29 5.31 -4.32
CA SER A 36 -13.71 4.61 -5.55
C SER A 36 -15.24 4.53 -5.72
N GLY A 37 -15.97 5.46 -5.09
CA GLY A 37 -17.42 5.56 -5.18
C GLY A 37 -18.16 4.98 -3.97
N SER A 38 -17.67 5.25 -2.76
CA SER A 38 -18.30 4.79 -1.51
C SER A 38 -19.70 5.36 -1.29
N THR A 39 -20.57 4.54 -0.69
CA THR A 39 -21.98 4.86 -0.39
C THR A 39 -22.37 4.58 1.07
N ASP A 40 -21.43 4.18 1.91
CA ASP A 40 -21.66 3.71 3.29
C ASP A 40 -21.38 4.74 4.39
N GLY A 41 -21.10 6.01 4.04
CA GLY A 41 -20.67 7.04 4.99
C GLY A 41 -19.15 7.24 5.07
N THR A 42 -18.36 6.55 4.24
CA THR A 42 -16.90 6.69 4.15
C THR A 42 -16.50 8.16 3.88
N ILE A 43 -17.17 8.84 2.94
CA ILE A 43 -16.87 10.24 2.57
C ILE A 43 -17.11 11.19 3.75
N GLU A 44 -18.17 10.97 4.52
CA GLU A 44 -18.52 11.78 5.71
C GLU A 44 -17.46 11.63 6.81
N VAL A 45 -16.87 10.44 6.94
CA VAL A 45 -15.72 10.22 7.85
C VAL A 45 -14.52 11.02 7.40
N VAL A 46 -14.14 10.94 6.12
CA VAL A 46 -12.97 11.66 5.59
C VAL A 46 -13.04 13.16 5.88
N LYS A 47 -14.22 13.77 5.76
CA LYS A 47 -14.46 15.21 6.03
C LYS A 47 -14.22 15.64 7.48
N LYS A 48 -14.17 14.69 8.43
CA LYS A 48 -13.89 15.00 9.86
C LYS A 48 -12.39 15.20 10.12
N TYR A 49 -11.53 14.79 9.20
CA TYR A 49 -10.07 14.85 9.33
C TYR A 49 -9.48 15.89 8.38
N ASN A 50 -8.28 16.38 8.70
CA ASN A 50 -7.52 17.27 7.82
C ASN A 50 -6.87 16.48 6.67
N THR A 51 -7.68 16.08 5.70
CA THR A 51 -7.29 15.22 4.57
C THR A 51 -7.68 15.83 3.24
N ILE A 52 -7.00 15.41 2.18
CA ILE A 52 -7.36 15.72 0.79
C ILE A 52 -8.18 14.54 0.28
N LEU A 53 -9.42 14.79 -0.12
CA LEU A 53 -10.30 13.78 -0.74
C LEU A 53 -10.30 13.95 -2.25
N THR A 54 -10.13 12.84 -2.96
CA THR A 54 -10.28 12.73 -4.42
C THR A 54 -10.97 11.42 -4.80
N THR A 55 -11.38 11.27 -6.06
CA THR A 55 -12.10 10.10 -6.54
C THR A 55 -11.38 9.41 -7.69
N CYS A 56 -11.59 8.10 -7.81
CA CYS A 56 -11.08 7.29 -8.92
C CYS A 56 -12.15 6.33 -9.43
N ILE A 57 -12.87 6.75 -10.49
CA ILE A 57 -13.93 5.98 -11.16
C ILE A 57 -13.68 6.03 -12.68
N PRO A 58 -13.65 4.92 -13.42
CA PRO A 58 -13.63 3.54 -12.90
C PRO A 58 -12.33 3.23 -12.15
N PHE A 59 -12.41 2.28 -11.23
CA PHE A 59 -11.30 1.88 -10.37
C PHE A 59 -10.40 0.86 -11.06
N THR A 60 -9.08 1.06 -10.95
CA THR A 60 -8.06 0.01 -10.93
C THR A 60 -7.06 0.36 -9.82
N TYR A 61 -6.32 -0.64 -9.30
CA TYR A 61 -5.36 -0.39 -8.24
C TYR A 61 -4.30 0.64 -8.67
N GLY A 62 -3.68 0.45 -9.84
CA GLY A 62 -2.69 1.37 -10.38
C GLY A 62 -3.24 2.78 -10.62
N LYS A 63 -4.46 2.90 -11.17
CA LYS A 63 -5.09 4.20 -11.42
C LYS A 63 -5.36 4.98 -10.13
N ALA A 64 -5.90 4.32 -9.11
CA ALA A 64 -6.19 4.96 -7.84
C ALA A 64 -4.90 5.48 -7.16
N LEU A 65 -3.81 4.70 -7.20
CA LEU A 65 -2.51 5.15 -6.71
C LEU A 65 -1.97 6.32 -7.52
N ASN A 66 -2.01 6.24 -8.84
CA ASN A 66 -1.55 7.32 -9.72
C ASN A 66 -2.30 8.64 -9.47
N VAL A 67 -3.62 8.59 -9.27
CA VAL A 67 -4.44 9.76 -8.92
C VAL A 67 -3.97 10.38 -7.60
N GLY A 68 -3.77 9.58 -6.56
CA GLY A 68 -3.30 10.06 -5.26
C GLY A 68 -1.89 10.66 -5.33
N ILE A 69 -0.96 10.00 -6.05
CA ILE A 69 0.41 10.48 -6.19
C ILE A 69 0.46 11.81 -6.97
N ASN A 70 -0.34 11.96 -8.01
CA ASN A 70 -0.35 13.18 -8.82
C ASN A 70 -0.60 14.43 -7.96
N ILE A 71 -1.54 14.37 -7.02
CA ILE A 71 -1.91 15.51 -6.17
C ILE A 71 -1.07 15.62 -4.90
N SER A 72 -0.20 14.65 -4.61
CA SER A 72 0.69 14.66 -3.44
C SER A 72 1.75 15.77 -3.54
N LYS A 73 2.15 16.35 -2.40
CA LYS A 73 3.13 17.43 -2.34
C LYS A 73 4.57 16.95 -2.17
N TYR A 74 4.77 15.80 -1.49
CA TYR A 74 6.10 15.37 -1.06
C TYR A 74 6.67 14.28 -1.95
N ASN A 75 8.00 14.10 -1.91
CA ASN A 75 8.70 13.12 -2.74
C ASN A 75 8.61 11.68 -2.21
N HIS A 76 8.32 11.51 -0.92
CA HIS A 76 8.11 10.18 -0.35
C HIS A 76 6.62 9.93 -0.18
N ILE A 77 6.12 8.92 -0.89
CA ILE A 77 4.71 8.57 -0.93
C ILE A 77 4.51 7.24 -0.20
N CYS A 78 3.78 7.29 0.91
CA CYS A 78 3.38 6.09 1.62
C CYS A 78 2.00 5.63 1.13
N PHE A 79 1.84 4.36 0.83
CA PHE A 79 0.56 3.74 0.50
C PHE A 79 0.04 2.95 1.68
N LEU A 80 -1.25 3.08 1.93
CA LEU A 80 -1.99 2.26 2.88
C LEU A 80 -3.35 1.89 2.28
N SER A 81 -3.72 0.62 2.38
CA SER A 81 -5.12 0.22 2.20
C SER A 81 -5.93 0.69 3.42
N ALA A 82 -7.20 1.05 3.24
CA ALA A 82 -8.01 1.61 4.33
C ALA A 82 -8.18 0.66 5.53
N HIS A 83 -7.91 -0.65 5.34
CA HIS A 83 -7.93 -1.69 6.36
C HIS A 83 -6.52 -2.16 6.80
N CYS A 84 -5.49 -1.33 6.56
CA CYS A 84 -4.13 -1.55 7.06
C CYS A 84 -3.83 -0.60 8.22
N PHE A 85 -3.64 -1.13 9.42
CA PHE A 85 -3.48 -0.33 10.63
C PHE A 85 -2.06 -0.38 11.17
N PRO A 86 -1.29 0.72 11.08
CA PRO A 86 0.02 0.83 11.73
C PRO A 86 -0.04 0.45 13.21
N ILE A 87 0.91 -0.37 13.66
CA ILE A 87 0.94 -0.88 15.05
C ILE A 87 1.50 0.11 16.06
N ASN A 88 2.18 1.18 15.58
CA ASN A 88 2.77 2.21 16.44
C ASN A 88 2.85 3.58 15.73
N ASP A 89 3.23 4.61 16.48
CA ASP A 89 3.34 6.00 16.02
C ASP A 89 4.62 6.29 15.21
N ASN A 90 5.58 5.38 15.16
CA ASN A 90 6.82 5.49 14.39
C ASN A 90 6.77 4.81 13.02
N TYR A 91 5.64 4.25 12.63
CA TYR A 91 5.48 3.49 11.38
C TYR A 91 5.98 4.27 10.15
N LEU A 92 5.49 5.47 9.92
CA LEU A 92 5.90 6.29 8.77
C LEU A 92 7.39 6.67 8.84
N ARG A 93 7.89 6.96 10.03
CA ARG A 93 9.29 7.31 10.24
C ARG A 93 10.20 6.13 9.94
N THR A 94 9.88 4.94 10.42
CA THR A 94 10.69 3.73 10.21
C THR A 94 10.77 3.38 8.72
N LEU A 95 9.67 3.42 7.98
CA LEU A 95 9.70 3.26 6.53
C LEU A 95 10.56 4.34 5.85
N PHE A 96 10.41 5.60 6.25
CA PHE A 96 11.13 6.72 5.66
C PHE A 96 12.66 6.61 5.84
N LEU A 97 13.14 6.07 6.95
CA LEU A 97 14.57 5.91 7.22
C LEU A 97 15.29 4.98 6.22
N ASN A 98 14.57 4.16 5.46
CA ASN A 98 15.17 3.33 4.41
C ASN A 98 15.65 4.12 3.19
N PHE A 99 15.20 5.36 3.02
CA PHE A 99 15.55 6.22 1.87
C PHE A 99 16.79 7.09 2.10
N ASN A 100 17.65 6.73 3.04
CA ASN A 100 18.95 7.40 3.27
C ASN A 100 19.96 7.13 2.17
N ASN A 101 19.66 6.22 1.24
CA ASN A 101 20.47 5.87 0.08
C ASN A 101 19.66 6.04 -1.19
N ASP A 102 20.19 6.82 -2.14
CA ASP A 102 19.51 7.10 -3.42
C ASP A 102 19.28 5.87 -4.31
N THR A 103 19.91 4.75 -4.00
CA THR A 103 19.64 3.47 -4.68
C THR A 103 18.34 2.79 -4.23
N VAL A 104 17.71 3.26 -3.14
CA VAL A 104 16.44 2.72 -2.65
C VAL A 104 15.29 3.43 -3.34
N ALA A 105 14.48 2.69 -4.07
CA ALA A 105 13.29 3.20 -4.76
C ALA A 105 12.01 3.03 -3.95
N GLY A 106 11.91 1.95 -3.18
CA GLY A 106 10.75 1.62 -2.38
C GLY A 106 11.09 0.82 -1.13
N ALA A 107 10.22 0.90 -0.15
CA ALA A 107 10.25 0.08 1.06
C ALA A 107 8.84 -0.37 1.42
N TYR A 108 8.66 -1.59 1.92
CA TYR A 108 7.38 -2.09 2.39
C TYR A 108 7.52 -2.71 3.78
N SER A 109 6.46 -2.60 4.57
CA SER A 109 6.45 -3.05 5.94
C SER A 109 5.98 -4.49 6.10
N LYS A 110 6.23 -5.04 7.28
CA LYS A 110 5.63 -6.28 7.73
C LYS A 110 4.11 -6.15 7.82
N GLN A 111 3.39 -7.21 7.44
CA GLN A 111 1.95 -7.29 7.60
C GLN A 111 1.62 -8.42 8.57
N LEU A 112 0.77 -8.13 9.53
CA LEU A 112 0.36 -9.04 10.59
C LEU A 112 -1.15 -9.32 10.46
N PRO A 113 -1.59 -10.57 10.63
CA PRO A 113 -3.00 -10.87 10.73
C PRO A 113 -3.58 -10.34 12.05
N ILE A 114 -4.90 -10.27 12.12
CA ILE A 114 -5.64 -10.11 13.39
C ILE A 114 -6.21 -11.45 13.84
N GLU A 115 -6.77 -11.50 15.03
CA GLU A 115 -7.35 -12.73 15.58
C GLU A 115 -8.47 -13.28 14.69
N GLU A 116 -9.29 -12.41 14.13
CA GLU A 116 -10.42 -12.72 13.25
C GLU A 116 -10.04 -13.09 11.81
N SER A 117 -8.77 -12.91 11.43
CA SER A 117 -8.31 -13.30 10.08
C SER A 117 -8.51 -14.79 9.86
N ASN A 118 -8.92 -15.18 8.64
CA ASN A 118 -9.08 -16.59 8.30
C ASN A 118 -7.72 -17.32 8.28
N PHE A 119 -7.77 -18.65 8.37
CA PHE A 119 -6.57 -19.48 8.49
C PHE A 119 -5.61 -19.33 7.30
N VAL A 120 -6.15 -19.18 6.08
CA VAL A 120 -5.33 -19.07 4.86
C VAL A 120 -4.56 -17.75 4.84
N ASP A 121 -5.24 -16.64 5.15
CA ASP A 121 -4.59 -15.33 5.23
C ASP A 121 -3.54 -15.30 6.35
N LYS A 122 -3.84 -15.85 7.54
CA LYS A 122 -2.86 -15.99 8.63
C LYS A 122 -1.60 -16.71 8.18
N ARG A 123 -1.78 -17.90 7.57
CA ARG A 123 -0.66 -18.71 7.08
C ARG A 123 0.16 -17.95 6.04
N ASN A 124 -0.50 -17.30 5.08
CA ASN A 124 0.18 -16.58 4.01
C ASN A 124 0.96 -15.38 4.55
N LEU A 125 0.37 -14.58 5.44
CA LEU A 125 1.06 -13.44 6.03
C LEU A 125 2.31 -13.87 6.82
N TYR A 126 2.23 -14.92 7.64
CA TYR A 126 3.40 -15.43 8.36
C TYR A 126 4.46 -16.08 7.46
N ALA A 127 4.07 -16.66 6.34
CA ALA A 127 5.02 -17.24 5.38
C ALA A 127 5.79 -16.18 4.59
N ILE A 128 5.12 -15.08 4.23
CA ILE A 128 5.68 -14.01 3.38
C ILE A 128 6.46 -12.99 4.23
N PHE A 129 5.87 -12.51 5.33
CA PHE A 129 6.41 -11.41 6.13
C PHE A 129 7.20 -11.92 7.34
N ARG A 130 8.49 -12.19 7.13
CA ARG A 130 9.42 -12.71 8.13
C ARG A 130 9.99 -11.60 9.03
N ASP A 131 10.89 -11.96 9.96
CA ASP A 131 11.49 -11.00 10.91
C ASP A 131 12.80 -10.39 10.40
N GLU A 132 13.33 -10.86 9.27
CA GLU A 132 14.59 -10.41 8.74
C GLU A 132 14.40 -9.32 7.68
N LYS A 133 15.17 -8.23 7.80
CA LYS A 133 15.22 -7.15 6.81
C LYS A 133 15.88 -7.64 5.53
N ILE A 134 15.27 -7.35 4.39
CA ILE A 134 15.74 -7.80 3.09
C ILE A 134 15.96 -6.60 2.17
N SER A 135 17.11 -6.57 1.49
CA SER A 135 17.39 -5.65 0.39
C SER A 135 17.28 -6.39 -0.94
N GLN A 136 16.18 -6.16 -1.66
CA GLN A 136 15.81 -6.87 -2.88
C GLN A 136 16.35 -6.12 -4.10
N THR A 137 17.12 -6.84 -4.96
CA THR A 137 17.67 -6.32 -6.21
C THR A 137 17.20 -7.09 -7.45
N LYS A 138 16.58 -8.24 -7.23
CA LYS A 138 16.10 -9.14 -8.31
C LYS A 138 14.71 -9.70 -8.01
N ASP A 139 14.37 -9.91 -6.74
CA ASP A 139 13.03 -10.32 -6.33
C ASP A 139 12.11 -9.09 -6.39
N PRO A 140 11.11 -9.04 -7.29
CA PRO A 140 10.25 -7.89 -7.47
C PRO A 140 9.10 -7.85 -6.45
N PHE A 141 9.09 -8.71 -5.44
CA PHE A 141 8.01 -8.67 -4.45
C PHE A 141 7.95 -7.31 -3.78
N PHE A 142 6.81 -6.66 -3.90
CA PHE A 142 6.48 -5.37 -3.31
C PHE A 142 4.99 -5.35 -3.01
N ASN A 143 4.53 -4.61 -1.99
CA ASN A 143 3.12 -4.66 -1.61
C ASN A 143 2.58 -3.30 -1.18
N ASN A 144 1.75 -2.70 -2.03
CA ASN A 144 1.17 -1.37 -1.85
C ASN A 144 0.02 -1.32 -0.82
N ALA A 145 -0.32 -2.43 -0.16
CA ALA A 145 -1.19 -2.36 1.00
C ALA A 145 -0.51 -1.64 2.17
N SER A 146 0.85 -1.70 2.23
CA SER A 146 1.67 -1.00 3.24
C SER A 146 3.09 -0.80 2.73
N SER A 147 3.34 0.31 2.05
CA SER A 147 4.65 0.59 1.42
C SER A 147 4.93 2.08 1.31
N MET A 148 6.15 2.42 0.89
CA MET A 148 6.57 3.79 0.57
C MET A 148 7.46 3.77 -0.66
N ILE A 149 7.31 4.76 -1.55
CA ILE A 149 8.12 4.94 -2.75
C ILE A 149 8.63 6.36 -2.90
N ARG A 150 9.57 6.55 -3.82
CA ARG A 150 10.01 7.85 -4.30
C ARG A 150 9.17 8.31 -5.47
N LYS A 151 8.54 9.50 -5.35
CA LYS A 151 7.71 10.12 -6.40
C LYS A 151 8.49 10.48 -7.66
N ASP A 152 9.78 10.85 -7.55
CA ASP A 152 10.62 11.16 -8.70
C ASP A 152 10.84 9.93 -9.60
N LEU A 153 10.96 8.72 -9.01
CA LEU A 153 11.02 7.46 -9.76
C LEU A 153 9.67 7.07 -10.34
N TRP A 154 8.58 7.24 -9.57
CA TRP A 154 7.24 7.04 -10.08
C TRP A 154 6.91 7.95 -11.27
N LYS A 155 7.43 9.18 -11.33
CA LYS A 155 7.25 10.07 -12.51
C LYS A 155 7.83 9.48 -13.78
N LYS A 156 8.90 8.69 -13.69
CA LYS A 156 9.49 7.96 -14.81
C LYS A 156 8.68 6.71 -15.16
N HIS A 157 8.24 5.99 -14.16
CA HIS A 157 7.55 4.70 -14.24
C HIS A 157 6.27 4.74 -13.39
N LYS A 158 5.16 5.11 -13.99
CA LYS A 158 3.86 5.10 -13.32
C LYS A 158 3.38 3.67 -13.11
N PHE A 159 2.51 3.47 -12.13
CA PHE A 159 1.81 2.19 -12.00
C PHE A 159 0.97 1.93 -13.25
N ASP A 160 0.97 0.69 -13.71
CA ASP A 160 0.17 0.26 -14.86
C ASP A 160 -1.32 0.25 -14.48
N GLU A 161 -2.12 1.04 -15.20
CA GLU A 161 -3.55 1.18 -14.96
C GLU A 161 -4.39 0.10 -15.66
N SER A 162 -3.78 -0.69 -16.54
CA SER A 162 -4.45 -1.70 -17.35
C SER A 162 -4.55 -3.07 -16.68
N ILE A 163 -3.77 -3.30 -15.61
CA ILE A 163 -3.75 -4.57 -14.89
C ILE A 163 -4.68 -4.55 -13.68
N GLU A 164 -5.28 -5.70 -13.38
CA GLU A 164 -6.28 -5.81 -12.31
C GLU A 164 -5.66 -5.99 -10.91
N ALA A 165 -4.40 -6.46 -10.84
CA ALA A 165 -3.67 -6.67 -9.58
C ALA A 165 -2.16 -6.68 -9.84
N TRP A 166 -1.37 -6.56 -8.75
CA TRP A 166 0.10 -6.64 -8.78
C TRP A 166 0.78 -5.51 -9.57
N GLU A 167 0.16 -4.34 -9.61
CA GLU A 167 0.75 -3.12 -10.15
C GLU A 167 2.07 -2.76 -9.45
N ASP A 168 2.18 -3.13 -8.18
CA ASP A 168 3.35 -2.97 -7.33
C ASP A 168 4.51 -3.89 -7.75
N ILE A 169 4.27 -5.17 -7.99
CA ILE A 169 5.29 -6.12 -8.46
C ILE A 169 5.78 -5.71 -9.85
N LYS A 170 4.89 -5.32 -10.75
CA LYS A 170 5.28 -4.84 -12.09
C LYS A 170 6.16 -3.61 -12.00
N TRP A 171 5.81 -2.65 -11.16
CA TRP A 171 6.60 -1.47 -10.90
C TRP A 171 7.97 -1.81 -10.29
N ALA A 172 8.01 -2.69 -9.29
CA ALA A 172 9.25 -3.13 -8.66
C ALA A 172 10.19 -3.83 -9.63
N LYS A 173 9.68 -4.74 -10.50
CA LYS A 173 10.45 -5.37 -11.57
C LYS A 173 11.12 -4.35 -12.48
N GLN A 174 10.39 -3.32 -12.88
CA GLN A 174 10.88 -2.25 -13.75
C GLN A 174 11.96 -1.41 -13.05
N ILE A 175 11.74 -1.00 -11.82
CA ILE A 175 12.69 -0.22 -11.02
C ILE A 175 13.99 -1.00 -10.76
N GLN A 176 13.89 -2.29 -10.46
CA GLN A 176 15.06 -3.14 -10.24
C GLN A 176 15.87 -3.35 -11.51
N SER A 177 15.25 -3.39 -12.69
CA SER A 177 15.98 -3.46 -13.97
C SER A 177 16.84 -2.22 -14.23
N GLU A 178 16.55 -1.08 -13.59
CA GLU A 178 17.35 0.14 -13.61
C GLU A 178 18.42 0.21 -12.49
N GLY A 179 18.57 -0.86 -11.70
CA GLY A 179 19.57 -0.96 -10.64
C GLY A 179 19.13 -0.43 -9.27
N TYR A 180 17.87 -0.04 -9.11
CA TYR A 180 17.32 0.35 -7.82
C TYR A 180 16.99 -0.87 -6.94
N LYS A 181 16.82 -0.61 -5.64
CA LYS A 181 16.52 -1.62 -4.61
C LYS A 181 15.14 -1.38 -4.00
N ILE A 182 14.50 -2.48 -3.63
CA ILE A 182 13.33 -2.50 -2.75
C ILE A 182 13.74 -3.03 -1.39
N ILE A 183 13.29 -2.40 -0.32
CA ILE A 183 13.59 -2.83 1.06
C ILE A 183 12.35 -3.42 1.71
N TYR A 184 12.47 -4.63 2.23
CA TYR A 184 11.53 -5.16 3.21
C TYR A 184 11.96 -4.71 4.60
N GLU A 185 11.06 -4.00 5.33
CA GLU A 185 11.31 -3.43 6.64
C GLU A 185 10.44 -4.11 7.70
N PRO A 186 10.98 -5.08 8.45
CA PRO A 186 10.22 -5.83 9.47
C PRO A 186 10.07 -5.09 10.80
N ASP A 187 10.91 -4.05 11.09
CA ASP A 187 10.87 -3.31 12.34
C ASP A 187 9.64 -2.40 12.46
N THR A 188 8.85 -2.31 11.40
CA THR A 188 7.54 -1.68 11.42
C THR A 188 6.50 -2.54 10.72
N ALA A 189 5.26 -2.52 11.24
CA ALA A 189 4.21 -3.38 10.73
C ALA A 189 2.84 -2.70 10.69
N VAL A 190 1.94 -3.29 9.92
CA VAL A 190 0.51 -3.01 9.96
C VAL A 190 -0.25 -4.29 10.29
N HIS A 191 -1.36 -4.17 11.01
CA HIS A 191 -2.40 -5.19 10.96
C HIS A 191 -3.16 -5.07 9.65
N HIS A 192 -3.13 -6.12 8.85
CA HIS A 192 -3.81 -6.20 7.57
C HIS A 192 -4.77 -7.40 7.56
N TYR A 193 -6.03 -7.17 7.27
CA TYR A 193 -7.02 -8.24 7.24
C TYR A 193 -8.13 -7.95 6.24
N HIS A 194 -8.67 -9.01 5.69
CA HIS A 194 -9.89 -8.98 4.88
C HIS A 194 -11.00 -9.71 5.62
N ILE A 195 -12.14 -9.03 5.80
CA ILE A 195 -13.37 -9.68 6.27
C ILE A 195 -14.18 -10.04 5.04
N GLU A 196 -13.86 -11.17 4.45
CA GLU A 196 -14.48 -11.69 3.24
C GLU A 196 -15.08 -13.06 3.51
N ASP A 197 -16.17 -13.38 2.84
CA ASP A 197 -16.65 -14.76 2.77
C ASP A 197 -15.70 -15.63 1.90
N PRO A 198 -15.71 -16.97 2.08
CA PRO A 198 -14.79 -17.85 1.37
C PRO A 198 -14.87 -17.76 -0.15
N SER A 199 -16.03 -17.42 -0.73
CA SER A 199 -16.21 -17.30 -2.18
C SER A 199 -15.46 -16.08 -2.72
N LYS A 200 -15.58 -14.94 -2.05
CA LYS A 200 -14.84 -13.70 -2.39
C LYS A 200 -13.34 -13.88 -2.23
N THR A 201 -12.91 -14.56 -1.17
CA THR A 201 -11.49 -14.89 -0.97
C THR A 201 -10.96 -15.73 -2.15
N LEU A 202 -11.70 -16.75 -2.59
CA LEU A 202 -11.31 -17.58 -3.73
C LEU A 202 -11.22 -16.77 -5.03
N ASP A 203 -12.20 -15.89 -5.29
CA ASP A 203 -12.22 -15.06 -6.48
C ASP A 203 -11.07 -14.03 -6.49
N ARG A 204 -10.70 -13.48 -5.34
CA ARG A 204 -9.52 -12.64 -5.18
C ARG A 204 -8.25 -13.40 -5.56
N TYR A 205 -8.03 -14.58 -5.00
CA TYR A 205 -6.83 -15.40 -5.31
C TYR A 205 -6.76 -15.81 -6.79
N LYS A 206 -7.89 -16.12 -7.44
CA LYS A 206 -7.90 -16.41 -8.88
C LYS A 206 -7.44 -15.23 -9.72
N LYS A 207 -7.93 -14.02 -9.41
CA LYS A 207 -7.52 -12.77 -10.09
C LYS A 207 -6.04 -12.46 -9.86
N GLU A 208 -5.59 -12.58 -8.63
CA GLU A 208 -4.18 -12.39 -8.26
C GLU A 208 -3.26 -13.36 -9.02
N TYR A 209 -3.62 -14.65 -9.08
CA TYR A 209 -2.84 -15.65 -9.80
C TYR A 209 -2.77 -15.35 -11.30
N ALA A 210 -3.90 -15.05 -11.93
CA ALA A 210 -3.96 -14.75 -13.36
C ALA A 210 -3.14 -13.49 -13.72
N ALA A 211 -3.10 -12.50 -12.85
CA ALA A 211 -2.30 -11.30 -13.05
C ALA A 211 -0.80 -11.59 -12.90
N LEU A 212 -0.40 -12.41 -11.91
CA LEU A 212 0.99 -12.83 -11.75
C LEU A 212 1.52 -13.59 -12.97
N GLU A 213 0.73 -14.53 -13.49
CA GLU A 213 1.10 -15.30 -14.68
C GLU A 213 1.45 -14.38 -15.88
N LYS A 214 0.68 -13.31 -16.08
CA LYS A 214 0.97 -12.32 -17.13
C LYS A 214 2.28 -11.57 -16.87
N ILE A 215 2.52 -11.11 -15.64
CA ILE A 215 3.72 -10.32 -15.30
C ILE A 215 5.02 -11.12 -15.42
N TYR A 216 4.98 -12.42 -15.11
CA TYR A 216 6.17 -13.27 -15.19
C TYR A 216 6.43 -13.83 -16.60
N ASN A 217 5.44 -13.82 -17.48
CA ASN A 217 5.58 -14.23 -18.89
C ASN A 217 5.95 -13.07 -19.84
N GLU A 218 5.92 -11.82 -19.36
CA GLU A 218 6.47 -10.60 -20.01
C GLU A 218 7.98 -10.44 -19.66
#